data_a6b3527bc3cd04aadc5a039a6d198e52
#
_entry.id   a6b3527bc3cd04aadc5a039a6d198e52
#
_cell.length_a   1.000
_cell.length_b   1.000
_cell.length_c   1.000
_cell.angle_alpha   90.00
_cell.angle_beta   90.00
_cell.angle_gamma   90.00
#
_symmetry.space_group_name_H-M   'P 1'
#
loop_
_entity.id
_entity.type
_entity.pdbx_description
1 polymer ?
#
loop_
_entity_poly.entity_id
_entity_poly.type
_entity_poly.pdbx_seq_one_letter_code
_entity_poly.pdbx_strand_id
1 'polypeptide(L)'
;QRQMCIRDRFNNMSEKYNLKNDMTVGGLARFPEVITMDEVQEDEEELWHFIEEAMKAALEQFVNTRILEGENLKKDLLGKLDHMEELVAFVEKRSPEIMKEYRSKLESKVKELLGDTTIDESRIATEVIIYADKICVDEETVRLRSHIEHARKCLNEDGGIGRKMDFIAQEMNREANTTLSKANDIEISNAAIDLKTEIEKVREQIQNIE
;
A
#
# COMPACT_ATOMS: atom_id res chain seq x y z
N GLN A 1 -35.88 -38.98 44.39
CA GLN A 1 -35.93 -39.24 45.86
C GLN A 1 -36.19 -37.97 46.68
N ARG A 2 -35.53 -36.85 46.46
CA ARG A 2 -35.71 -35.57 47.19
C ARG A 2 -37.12 -35.00 47.05
N GLN A 3 -37.72 -35.06 45.88
CA GLN A 3 -39.09 -34.59 45.62
C GLN A 3 -40.13 -35.32 46.50
N MET A 4 -40.01 -36.62 46.66
CA MET A 4 -40.87 -37.41 47.54
C MET A 4 -40.68 -37.02 49.00
N CYS A 5 -39.43 -36.83 49.46
CA CYS A 5 -39.15 -36.41 50.82
C CYS A 5 -39.72 -35.03 51.18
N ILE A 6 -39.67 -34.09 50.26
CA ILE A 6 -40.22 -32.71 50.46
C ILE A 6 -41.73 -32.81 50.54
N ARG A 7 -42.39 -33.47 49.60
CA ARG A 7 -43.86 -33.69 49.61
C ARG A 7 -44.28 -34.34 50.89
N ASP A 8 -43.63 -35.42 51.32
CA ASP A 8 -44.04 -36.17 52.50
C ASP A 8 -43.86 -35.36 53.79
N ARG A 9 -42.82 -34.45 53.87
CA ARG A 9 -42.68 -33.52 54.98
C ARG A 9 -43.82 -32.48 55.00
N PHE A 10 -44.24 -31.93 53.87
CA PHE A 10 -45.39 -31.04 53.84
C PHE A 10 -46.73 -31.74 54.23
N ASN A 11 -46.92 -32.99 53.82
CA ASN A 11 -48.06 -33.79 54.27
C ASN A 11 -48.02 -34.03 55.78
N ASN A 12 -46.92 -34.45 56.35
CA ASN A 12 -46.73 -34.63 57.77
C ASN A 12 -46.99 -33.34 58.61
N MET A 13 -46.48 -32.18 58.08
CA MET A 13 -46.75 -30.89 58.69
C MET A 13 -48.23 -30.52 58.66
N SER A 14 -48.86 -30.76 57.52
CA SER A 14 -50.32 -30.55 57.33
C SER A 14 -51.14 -31.34 58.34
N GLU A 15 -50.84 -32.62 58.48
CA GLU A 15 -51.52 -33.53 59.47
C GLU A 15 -51.22 -33.15 60.93
N LYS A 16 -49.95 -32.89 61.23
CA LYS A 16 -49.55 -32.62 62.62
C LYS A 16 -50.06 -31.31 63.16
N TYR A 17 -50.18 -30.30 62.31
CA TYR A 17 -50.61 -28.95 62.73
C TYR A 17 -52.01 -28.59 62.23
N ASN A 18 -52.72 -29.51 61.64
CA ASN A 18 -54.09 -29.32 61.06
C ASN A 18 -54.17 -28.14 60.10
N LEU A 19 -53.14 -28.01 59.24
CA LEU A 19 -53.02 -26.98 58.23
C LEU A 19 -53.43 -27.54 56.86
N LYS A 20 -53.96 -26.68 56.00
CA LYS A 20 -54.23 -27.07 54.63
C LYS A 20 -52.94 -27.16 53.82
N ASN A 21 -52.65 -28.33 53.24
CA ASN A 21 -51.52 -28.46 52.32
C ASN A 21 -51.90 -27.81 50.99
N ASP A 22 -51.23 -26.74 50.65
CA ASP A 22 -51.35 -25.96 49.40
C ASP A 22 -50.18 -26.19 48.44
N MET A 23 -49.40 -27.23 48.68
CA MET A 23 -48.24 -27.53 47.82
C MET A 23 -48.69 -27.87 46.40
N THR A 24 -48.24 -27.06 45.44
CA THR A 24 -48.46 -27.26 44.01
C THR A 24 -47.21 -27.79 43.34
N VAL A 25 -47.32 -28.33 42.12
CA VAL A 25 -46.18 -28.76 41.33
C VAL A 25 -45.22 -27.59 41.10
N GLY A 26 -45.75 -26.39 40.82
CA GLY A 26 -44.92 -25.19 40.66
C GLY A 26 -44.25 -24.73 41.95
N GLY A 27 -44.91 -24.95 43.13
CA GLY A 27 -44.29 -24.73 44.43
C GLY A 27 -43.16 -25.71 44.71
N LEU A 28 -43.38 -26.99 44.42
CA LEU A 28 -42.36 -28.03 44.58
C LEU A 28 -41.12 -27.77 43.66
N ALA A 29 -41.36 -27.36 42.43
CA ALA A 29 -40.30 -27.08 41.44
C ALA A 29 -39.35 -25.92 41.84
N ARG A 30 -39.83 -24.99 42.70
CA ARG A 30 -39.02 -23.86 43.18
C ARG A 30 -38.05 -24.20 44.32
N PHE A 31 -38.19 -25.41 44.91
CA PHE A 31 -37.23 -25.79 45.93
C PHE A 31 -35.87 -26.12 45.31
N PRO A 32 -34.77 -25.72 45.98
CA PRO A 32 -33.44 -26.04 45.50
C PRO A 32 -33.22 -27.52 45.20
N GLU A 33 -32.58 -27.82 44.12
CA GLU A 33 -32.24 -29.20 43.70
C GLU A 33 -33.42 -30.12 43.37
N VAL A 34 -34.65 -29.59 43.25
CA VAL A 34 -35.82 -30.37 42.76
C VAL A 34 -35.83 -30.43 41.23
N ILE A 35 -35.50 -29.33 40.60
CA ILE A 35 -35.21 -29.27 39.17
C ILE A 35 -33.79 -28.79 39.02
N THR A 36 -32.94 -29.62 38.44
CA THR A 36 -31.58 -29.28 38.00
C THR A 36 -31.58 -29.29 36.49
N MET A 37 -30.94 -28.29 35.91
CA MET A 37 -30.59 -28.34 34.48
C MET A 37 -29.34 -29.21 34.37
N ASP A 38 -29.46 -30.32 33.66
CA ASP A 38 -28.28 -31.08 33.28
C ASP A 38 -27.57 -30.30 32.17
N GLU A 39 -26.38 -29.79 32.46
CA GLU A 39 -25.49 -29.29 31.42
C GLU A 39 -25.03 -30.50 30.59
N VAL A 40 -25.45 -30.54 29.35
CA VAL A 40 -24.90 -31.47 28.38
C VAL A 40 -23.45 -31.03 28.17
N GLN A 41 -22.51 -31.85 28.63
CA GLN A 41 -21.11 -31.63 28.29
C GLN A 41 -20.99 -31.78 26.77
N GLU A 42 -20.81 -30.66 26.09
CA GLU A 42 -20.44 -30.68 24.67
C GLU A 42 -19.10 -31.38 24.54
N ASP A 43 -18.96 -32.22 23.53
CA ASP A 43 -17.70 -32.87 23.21
C ASP A 43 -16.74 -31.81 22.62
N GLU A 44 -15.75 -31.43 23.41
CA GLU A 44 -14.77 -30.40 23.03
C GLU A 44 -14.00 -30.81 21.76
N GLU A 45 -13.78 -32.10 21.51
CA GLU A 45 -13.11 -32.60 20.32
C GLU A 45 -14.00 -32.45 19.08
N GLU A 46 -15.28 -32.75 19.21
CA GLU A 46 -16.25 -32.58 18.12
C GLU A 46 -16.42 -31.09 17.78
N LEU A 47 -16.56 -30.24 18.79
CA LEU A 47 -16.66 -28.78 18.63
C LEU A 47 -15.40 -28.22 17.96
N TRP A 48 -14.22 -28.68 18.41
CA TRP A 48 -12.96 -28.27 17.80
C TRP A 48 -12.87 -28.68 16.34
N HIS A 49 -13.30 -29.86 15.98
CA HIS A 49 -13.30 -30.34 14.59
C HIS A 49 -14.14 -29.44 13.66
N PHE A 50 -15.34 -29.05 14.09
CA PHE A 50 -16.16 -28.11 13.32
C PHE A 50 -15.52 -26.74 13.17
N ILE A 51 -14.90 -26.22 14.24
CA ILE A 51 -14.19 -24.94 14.20
C ILE A 51 -12.99 -25.04 13.25
N GLU A 52 -12.22 -26.11 13.33
CA GLU A 52 -11.03 -26.35 12.50
C GLU A 52 -11.40 -26.40 11.01
N GLU A 53 -12.46 -27.10 10.62
CA GLU A 53 -12.94 -27.16 9.24
C GLU A 53 -13.36 -25.77 8.72
N ALA A 54 -14.17 -25.06 9.49
CA ALA A 54 -14.59 -23.72 9.13
C ALA A 54 -13.42 -22.74 9.01
N MET A 55 -12.44 -22.83 9.92
CA MET A 55 -11.24 -21.99 9.92
C MET A 55 -10.34 -22.31 8.74
N LYS A 56 -10.12 -23.58 8.38
CA LYS A 56 -9.35 -23.98 7.19
C LYS A 56 -9.95 -23.40 5.92
N ALA A 57 -11.28 -23.55 5.73
CA ALA A 57 -11.96 -23.01 4.56
C ALA A 57 -11.85 -21.48 4.47
N ALA A 58 -11.99 -20.77 5.61
CA ALA A 58 -11.85 -19.32 5.66
C ALA A 58 -10.40 -18.87 5.35
N LEU A 59 -9.40 -19.58 5.88
CA LEU A 59 -7.99 -19.28 5.63
C LEU A 59 -7.60 -19.54 4.18
N GLU A 60 -8.09 -20.60 3.54
CA GLU A 60 -7.86 -20.85 2.11
C GLU A 60 -8.42 -19.72 1.25
N GLN A 61 -9.64 -19.26 1.52
CA GLN A 61 -10.22 -18.13 0.80
C GLN A 61 -9.43 -16.85 1.03
N PHE A 62 -9.01 -16.59 2.26
CA PHE A 62 -8.20 -15.43 2.61
C PHE A 62 -6.86 -15.42 1.86
N VAL A 63 -6.13 -16.55 1.87
CA VAL A 63 -4.86 -16.68 1.14
C VAL A 63 -5.04 -16.48 -0.36
N ASN A 64 -6.07 -17.10 -0.95
CA ASN A 64 -6.36 -16.96 -2.38
C ASN A 64 -6.67 -15.50 -2.75
N THR A 65 -7.44 -14.79 -1.92
CA THR A 65 -7.73 -13.37 -2.14
C THR A 65 -6.45 -12.53 -2.07
N ARG A 66 -5.58 -12.77 -1.09
CA ARG A 66 -4.31 -12.06 -0.96
C ARG A 66 -3.36 -12.30 -2.13
N ILE A 67 -3.30 -13.53 -2.64
CA ILE A 67 -2.49 -13.84 -3.83
C ILE A 67 -3.00 -13.05 -5.03
N LEU A 68 -4.31 -13.06 -5.27
CA LEU A 68 -4.92 -12.33 -6.39
C LEU A 68 -4.71 -10.81 -6.28
N GLU A 69 -4.89 -10.24 -5.08
CA GLU A 69 -4.62 -8.83 -4.82
C GLU A 69 -3.15 -8.48 -5.04
N GLY A 70 -2.22 -9.32 -4.57
CA GLY A 70 -0.78 -9.15 -4.76
C GLY A 70 -0.36 -9.18 -6.23
N GLU A 71 -0.92 -10.10 -7.03
CA GLU A 71 -0.67 -10.15 -8.47
C GLU A 71 -1.20 -8.90 -9.20
N ASN A 72 -2.39 -8.44 -8.85
CA ASN A 72 -2.96 -7.21 -9.42
C ASN A 72 -2.13 -5.97 -9.04
N LEU A 73 -1.71 -5.87 -7.79
CA LEU A 73 -0.86 -4.79 -7.29
C LEU A 73 0.50 -4.78 -8.00
N LYS A 74 1.12 -5.95 -8.14
CA LYS A 74 2.38 -6.10 -8.89
C LYS A 74 2.24 -5.63 -10.34
N LYS A 75 1.15 -6.01 -11.01
CA LYS A 75 0.88 -5.59 -12.38
C LYS A 75 0.68 -4.07 -12.50
N ASP A 76 -0.05 -3.46 -11.57
CA ASP A 76 -0.26 -2.01 -11.53
C ASP A 76 1.07 -1.27 -11.32
N LEU A 77 1.89 -1.73 -10.36
CA LEU A 77 3.20 -1.15 -10.09
C LEU A 77 4.14 -1.26 -11.30
N LEU A 78 4.17 -2.42 -11.99
CA LEU A 78 4.96 -2.58 -13.20
C LEU A 78 4.52 -1.60 -14.29
N GLY A 79 3.20 -1.40 -14.49
CA GLY A 79 2.69 -0.42 -15.43
C GLY A 79 3.09 1.03 -15.11
N LYS A 80 3.14 1.39 -13.82
CA LYS A 80 3.64 2.71 -13.39
C LYS A 80 5.14 2.87 -13.62
N LEU A 81 5.94 1.81 -13.37
CA LEU A 81 7.37 1.81 -13.67
C LEU A 81 7.65 1.92 -15.17
N ASP A 82 6.82 1.29 -16.03
CA ASP A 82 6.92 1.42 -17.48
C ASP A 82 6.67 2.87 -17.92
N HIS A 83 5.61 3.49 -17.38
CA HIS A 83 5.30 4.89 -17.69
C HIS A 83 6.39 5.86 -17.21
N MET A 84 6.96 5.63 -16.02
CA MET A 84 8.11 6.42 -15.56
C MET A 84 9.33 6.28 -16.49
N GLU A 85 9.59 5.09 -17.04
CA GLU A 85 10.66 4.86 -18.00
C GLU A 85 10.46 5.63 -19.31
N GLU A 86 9.21 5.73 -19.79
CA GLU A 86 8.84 6.54 -20.94
C GLU A 86 9.11 8.03 -20.68
N LEU A 87 8.75 8.53 -19.49
CA LEU A 87 8.99 9.92 -19.10
C LEU A 87 10.50 10.23 -19.03
N VAL A 88 11.31 9.31 -18.46
CA VAL A 88 12.77 9.45 -18.43
C VAL A 88 13.34 9.49 -19.86
N ALA A 89 12.89 8.60 -20.74
CA ALA A 89 13.31 8.57 -22.14
C ALA A 89 12.94 9.87 -22.87
N PHE A 90 11.79 10.46 -22.57
CA PHE A 90 11.39 11.76 -23.10
C PHE A 90 12.36 12.87 -22.66
N VAL A 91 12.71 12.92 -21.37
CA VAL A 91 13.66 13.91 -20.83
C VAL A 91 15.03 13.78 -21.50
N GLU A 92 15.56 12.55 -21.65
CA GLU A 92 16.84 12.27 -22.32
C GLU A 92 16.84 12.72 -23.78
N LYS A 93 15.74 12.56 -24.49
CA LYS A 93 15.60 12.99 -25.88
C LYS A 93 15.47 14.50 -26.00
N ARG A 94 14.71 15.14 -25.13
CA ARG A 94 14.44 16.59 -25.17
C ARG A 94 15.66 17.43 -24.75
N SER A 95 16.45 16.96 -23.78
CA SER A 95 17.58 17.69 -23.21
C SER A 95 18.58 18.20 -24.28
N PRO A 96 19.07 17.40 -25.24
CA PRO A 96 19.97 17.88 -26.29
C PRO A 96 19.33 18.86 -27.29
N GLU A 97 18.00 18.81 -27.45
CA GLU A 97 17.24 19.73 -28.32
C GLU A 97 17.24 21.14 -27.73
N ILE A 98 17.03 21.27 -26.43
CA ILE A 98 17.06 22.54 -25.69
C ILE A 98 18.40 23.24 -25.87
N MET A 99 19.48 22.49 -25.86
CA MET A 99 20.83 23.05 -26.09
C MET A 99 20.95 23.68 -27.46
N LYS A 100 20.45 23.02 -28.51
CA LYS A 100 20.46 23.56 -29.88
C LYS A 100 19.58 24.80 -30.01
N GLU A 101 18.40 24.77 -29.40
CA GLU A 101 17.46 25.90 -29.38
C GLU A 101 18.07 27.10 -28.65
N TYR A 102 18.72 26.86 -27.49
CA TYR A 102 19.36 27.91 -26.73
C TYR A 102 20.51 28.58 -27.54
N ARG A 103 21.38 27.77 -28.16
CA ARG A 103 22.44 28.28 -29.02
C ARG A 103 21.89 29.13 -30.15
N SER A 104 20.89 28.64 -30.89
CA SER A 104 20.29 29.39 -32.01
C SER A 104 19.64 30.70 -31.54
N LYS A 105 18.95 30.66 -30.38
CA LYS A 105 18.33 31.84 -29.78
C LYS A 105 19.39 32.87 -29.35
N LEU A 106 20.52 32.41 -28.80
CA LEU A 106 21.62 33.27 -28.39
C LEU A 106 22.27 33.94 -29.59
N GLU A 107 22.57 33.18 -30.65
CA GLU A 107 23.15 33.70 -31.91
C GLU A 107 22.22 34.75 -32.53
N SER A 108 20.91 34.49 -32.61
CA SER A 108 19.90 35.41 -33.12
C SER A 108 19.82 36.69 -32.30
N LYS A 109 19.85 36.58 -30.97
CA LYS A 109 19.77 37.73 -30.06
C LYS A 109 21.02 38.62 -30.15
N VAL A 110 22.17 38.02 -30.26
CA VAL A 110 23.43 38.75 -30.42
C VAL A 110 23.46 39.50 -31.77
N LYS A 111 22.98 38.85 -32.84
CA LYS A 111 22.89 39.51 -34.17
C LYS A 111 21.91 40.67 -34.14
N GLU A 112 20.79 40.55 -33.45
CA GLU A 112 19.78 41.63 -33.29
C GLU A 112 20.38 42.86 -32.57
N LEU A 113 21.20 42.62 -31.51
CA LEU A 113 21.75 43.66 -30.65
C LEU A 113 22.98 44.34 -31.21
N LEU A 114 23.85 43.59 -31.92
CA LEU A 114 25.17 44.08 -32.38
C LEU A 114 25.23 44.35 -33.88
N GLY A 115 24.18 44.04 -34.67
CA GLY A 115 24.16 44.21 -36.12
C GLY A 115 25.23 43.34 -36.78
N ASP A 116 25.91 43.93 -37.81
CA ASP A 116 26.93 43.21 -38.58
C ASP A 116 28.32 43.13 -37.89
N THR A 117 28.40 43.41 -36.59
CA THR A 117 29.64 43.27 -35.85
C THR A 117 29.99 41.78 -35.75
N THR A 118 31.27 41.44 -36.08
CA THR A 118 31.77 40.07 -35.97
C THR A 118 31.75 39.61 -34.50
N ILE A 119 30.96 38.57 -34.24
CA ILE A 119 30.85 37.97 -32.90
C ILE A 119 31.99 36.98 -32.74
N ASP A 120 32.64 37.03 -31.59
CA ASP A 120 33.58 35.99 -31.21
C ASP A 120 32.84 34.68 -30.88
N GLU A 121 32.89 33.70 -31.78
CA GLU A 121 32.26 32.39 -31.63
C GLU A 121 32.67 31.67 -30.32
N SER A 122 33.89 31.98 -29.82
CA SER A 122 34.39 31.41 -28.57
C SER A 122 33.56 31.84 -27.36
N ARG A 123 33.02 33.07 -27.37
CA ARG A 123 32.15 33.58 -26.29
C ARG A 123 30.79 32.93 -26.32
N ILE A 124 30.20 32.72 -27.52
CA ILE A 124 28.96 31.99 -27.65
C ILE A 124 29.14 30.57 -27.19
N ALA A 125 30.20 29.88 -27.60
CA ALA A 125 30.51 28.52 -27.18
C ALA A 125 30.67 28.42 -25.65
N THR A 126 31.36 29.37 -25.02
CA THR A 126 31.54 29.40 -23.56
C THR A 126 30.19 29.54 -22.84
N GLU A 127 29.32 30.45 -23.30
CA GLU A 127 28.01 30.65 -22.69
C GLU A 127 27.10 29.42 -22.85
N VAL A 128 27.14 28.76 -24.01
CA VAL A 128 26.42 27.52 -24.26
C VAL A 128 26.91 26.38 -23.34
N ILE A 129 28.22 26.29 -23.09
CA ILE A 129 28.79 25.28 -22.18
C ILE A 129 28.33 25.55 -20.74
N ILE A 130 28.40 26.80 -20.28
CA ILE A 130 27.95 27.17 -18.93
C ILE A 130 26.46 26.86 -18.76
N TYR A 131 25.66 27.16 -19.77
CA TYR A 131 24.21 26.85 -19.76
C TYR A 131 23.96 25.34 -19.76
N ALA A 132 24.73 24.58 -20.58
CA ALA A 132 24.65 23.12 -20.63
C ALA A 132 24.89 22.50 -19.27
N ASP A 133 25.96 22.91 -18.59
CA ASP A 133 26.30 22.37 -17.27
C ASP A 133 25.21 22.65 -16.24
N LYS A 134 24.58 23.82 -16.31
CA LYS A 134 23.50 24.21 -15.41
C LYS A 134 22.23 23.39 -15.56
N ILE A 135 21.86 22.99 -16.79
CA ILE A 135 20.60 22.24 -17.09
C ILE A 135 20.85 20.75 -17.30
N CYS A 136 22.10 20.28 -17.15
CA CYS A 136 22.44 18.88 -17.34
C CYS A 136 21.68 17.99 -16.34
N VAL A 137 20.90 17.05 -16.86
CA VAL A 137 20.09 16.07 -16.10
C VAL A 137 20.51 14.63 -16.37
N ASP A 138 21.64 14.43 -17.02
CA ASP A 138 22.09 13.10 -17.46
C ASP A 138 22.35 12.16 -16.27
N GLU A 139 22.89 12.67 -15.18
CA GLU A 139 23.12 11.88 -13.97
C GLU A 139 21.81 11.45 -13.32
N GLU A 140 20.85 12.36 -13.24
CA GLU A 140 19.53 12.11 -12.66
C GLU A 140 18.75 11.08 -13.50
N THR A 141 18.78 11.16 -14.82
CA THR A 141 18.09 10.20 -15.69
C THR A 141 18.72 8.81 -15.61
N VAL A 142 20.05 8.70 -15.57
CA VAL A 142 20.74 7.41 -15.38
C VAL A 142 20.39 6.80 -14.01
N ARG A 143 20.36 7.60 -12.95
CA ARG A 143 19.98 7.14 -11.62
C ARG A 143 18.50 6.71 -11.57
N LEU A 144 17.59 7.49 -12.17
CA LEU A 144 16.18 7.13 -12.27
C LEU A 144 16.00 5.77 -12.95
N ARG A 145 16.64 5.53 -14.08
CA ARG A 145 16.63 4.22 -14.76
C ARG A 145 17.12 3.09 -13.86
N SER A 146 18.24 3.32 -13.15
CA SER A 146 18.77 2.34 -12.21
C SER A 146 17.80 2.03 -11.09
N HIS A 147 17.13 3.03 -10.53
CA HIS A 147 16.13 2.84 -9.47
C HIS A 147 14.87 2.16 -9.98
N ILE A 148 14.38 2.49 -11.18
CA ILE A 148 13.24 1.82 -11.83
C ILE A 148 13.56 0.33 -12.04
N GLU A 149 14.75 0.01 -12.56
CA GLU A 149 15.16 -1.39 -12.74
C GLU A 149 15.30 -2.12 -11.40
N HIS A 150 15.82 -1.45 -10.37
CA HIS A 150 15.92 -2.01 -9.02
C HIS A 150 14.53 -2.28 -8.43
N ALA A 151 13.57 -1.38 -8.62
CA ALA A 151 12.18 -1.58 -8.22
C ALA A 151 11.55 -2.80 -8.91
N ARG A 152 11.76 -2.96 -10.24
CA ARG A 152 11.30 -4.13 -10.99
C ARG A 152 11.87 -5.45 -10.45
N LYS A 153 13.16 -5.46 -10.11
CA LYS A 153 13.81 -6.64 -9.50
C LYS A 153 13.22 -6.94 -8.12
N CYS A 154 13.04 -5.90 -7.31
CA CYS A 154 12.48 -6.03 -5.96
C CYS A 154 11.06 -6.63 -5.96
N LEU A 155 10.20 -6.28 -6.95
CA LEU A 155 8.86 -6.85 -7.12
C LEU A 155 8.85 -8.35 -7.45
N ASN A 156 10.00 -8.95 -7.76
CA ASN A 156 10.17 -10.38 -8.03
C ASN A 156 10.90 -11.12 -6.91
N GLU A 157 11.29 -10.43 -5.83
CA GLU A 157 11.90 -11.04 -4.66
C GLU A 157 10.84 -11.64 -3.74
N ASP A 158 11.20 -12.70 -3.02
CA ASP A 158 10.34 -13.30 -1.99
C ASP A 158 10.49 -12.56 -0.67
N GLY A 159 9.41 -12.49 0.10
CA GLY A 159 9.37 -11.91 1.44
C GLY A 159 8.88 -10.46 1.49
N GLY A 160 9.06 -9.80 2.63
CA GLY A 160 8.57 -8.44 2.88
C GLY A 160 9.40 -7.39 2.13
N ILE A 161 8.94 -6.97 0.98
CA ILE A 161 9.64 -6.01 0.09
C ILE A 161 9.27 -4.54 0.34
N GLY A 162 8.21 -4.26 1.09
CA GLY A 162 7.64 -2.92 1.24
C GLY A 162 8.65 -1.84 1.66
N ARG A 163 9.49 -2.11 2.69
CA ARG A 163 10.51 -1.14 3.14
C ARG A 163 11.58 -0.85 2.09
N LYS A 164 12.00 -1.88 1.34
CA LYS A 164 12.99 -1.74 0.28
C LYS A 164 12.44 -0.92 -0.87
N MET A 165 11.19 -1.19 -1.25
CA MET A 165 10.48 -0.43 -2.27
C MET A 165 10.26 1.03 -1.86
N ASP A 166 9.89 1.31 -0.61
CA ASP A 166 9.73 2.70 -0.12
C ASP A 166 11.05 3.46 -0.20
N PHE A 167 12.18 2.84 0.18
CA PHE A 167 13.50 3.46 0.03
C PHE A 167 13.83 3.77 -1.45
N ILE A 168 13.58 2.82 -2.36
CA ILE A 168 13.81 3.04 -3.80
C ILE A 168 12.93 4.19 -4.32
N ALA A 169 11.67 4.25 -3.90
CA ALA A 169 10.76 5.32 -4.30
C ALA A 169 11.19 6.70 -3.75
N GLN A 170 11.77 6.75 -2.54
CA GLN A 170 12.36 7.98 -2.00
C GLN A 170 13.54 8.46 -2.83
N GLU A 171 14.45 7.56 -3.25
CA GLU A 171 15.56 7.92 -4.11
C GLU A 171 15.07 8.37 -5.50
N MET A 172 14.08 7.68 -6.09
CA MET A 172 13.47 8.14 -7.35
C MET A 172 12.88 9.56 -7.21
N ASN A 173 12.20 9.85 -6.11
CA ASN A 173 11.63 11.17 -5.85
C ASN A 173 12.73 12.25 -5.70
N ARG A 174 13.87 11.89 -5.11
CA ARG A 174 15.02 12.77 -5.00
C ARG A 174 15.56 13.14 -6.39
N GLU A 175 15.77 12.16 -7.27
CA GLU A 175 16.28 12.40 -8.63
C GLU A 175 15.25 13.18 -9.48
N ALA A 176 13.96 12.89 -9.35
CA ALA A 176 12.92 13.66 -10.02
C ALA A 176 12.84 15.12 -9.54
N ASN A 177 13.04 15.38 -8.24
CA ASN A 177 13.13 16.74 -7.70
C ASN A 177 14.35 17.49 -8.25
N THR A 178 15.49 16.84 -8.37
CA THR A 178 16.71 17.44 -8.93
C THR A 178 16.50 17.74 -10.42
N THR A 179 15.91 16.82 -11.18
CA THR A 179 15.54 17.04 -12.59
C THR A 179 14.63 18.25 -12.72
N LEU A 180 13.58 18.36 -11.90
CA LEU A 180 12.67 19.51 -11.91
C LEU A 180 13.40 20.83 -11.57
N SER A 181 14.32 20.82 -10.61
CA SER A 181 15.05 22.02 -10.20
C SER A 181 16.04 22.53 -11.25
N LYS A 182 16.59 21.62 -12.07
CA LYS A 182 17.48 21.93 -13.20
C LYS A 182 16.71 22.25 -14.48
N ALA A 183 15.45 21.87 -14.57
CA ALA A 183 14.62 22.07 -15.75
C ALA A 183 14.42 23.57 -16.04
N ASN A 184 14.82 23.99 -17.24
CA ASN A 184 14.60 25.34 -17.77
C ASN A 184 13.75 25.32 -19.05
N ASP A 185 13.05 24.22 -19.25
CA ASP A 185 12.13 23.96 -20.36
C ASP A 185 10.81 23.45 -19.78
N ILE A 186 9.68 23.92 -20.35
CA ILE A 186 8.35 23.61 -19.82
C ILE A 186 7.99 22.13 -20.01
N GLU A 187 8.47 21.50 -21.09
CA GLU A 187 8.19 20.10 -21.39
C GLU A 187 8.95 19.18 -20.42
N ILE A 188 10.23 19.49 -20.13
CA ILE A 188 11.00 18.77 -19.10
C ILE A 188 10.40 18.98 -17.71
N SER A 189 9.96 20.21 -17.40
CA SER A 189 9.31 20.51 -16.12
C SER A 189 8.03 19.69 -15.93
N ASN A 190 7.19 19.61 -16.97
CA ASN A 190 5.97 18.81 -16.94
C ASN A 190 6.30 17.31 -16.78
N ALA A 191 7.24 16.77 -17.55
CA ALA A 191 7.68 15.38 -17.43
C ALA A 191 8.22 15.07 -16.02
N ALA A 192 8.97 15.98 -15.41
CA ALA A 192 9.47 15.80 -14.04
C ALA A 192 8.33 15.86 -12.99
N ILE A 193 7.30 16.67 -13.19
CA ILE A 193 6.10 16.70 -12.35
C ILE A 193 5.31 15.39 -12.48
N ASP A 194 5.15 14.90 -13.71
CA ASP A 194 4.48 13.63 -13.97
C ASP A 194 5.24 12.46 -13.35
N LEU A 195 6.59 12.44 -13.47
CA LEU A 195 7.44 11.48 -12.76
C LEU A 195 7.19 11.49 -11.25
N LYS A 196 7.16 12.66 -10.63
CA LYS A 196 6.88 12.78 -9.18
C LYS A 196 5.49 12.25 -8.83
N THR A 197 4.51 12.52 -9.66
CA THR A 197 3.14 12.06 -9.47
C THR A 197 3.06 10.53 -9.54
N GLU A 198 3.74 9.91 -10.51
CA GLU A 198 3.78 8.44 -10.61
C GLU A 198 4.55 7.80 -9.44
N ILE A 199 5.66 8.41 -9.01
CA ILE A 199 6.41 7.95 -7.83
C ILE A 199 5.55 8.00 -6.57
N GLU A 200 4.76 9.04 -6.37
CA GLU A 200 3.87 9.14 -5.20
C GLU A 200 2.75 8.09 -5.25
N LYS A 201 2.17 7.83 -6.42
CA LYS A 201 1.22 6.73 -6.60
C LYS A 201 1.85 5.37 -6.28
N VAL A 202 3.10 5.14 -6.68
CA VAL A 202 3.86 3.92 -6.31
C VAL A 202 4.03 3.85 -4.79
N ARG A 203 4.39 4.94 -4.13
CA ARG A 203 4.56 4.99 -2.66
C ARG A 203 3.26 4.68 -1.91
N GLU A 204 2.13 5.20 -2.36
CA GLU A 204 0.82 4.89 -1.79
C GLU A 204 0.49 3.39 -1.91
N GLN A 205 0.79 2.78 -3.05
CA GLN A 205 0.56 1.35 -3.25
C GLN A 205 1.51 0.46 -2.44
N ILE A 206 2.76 0.89 -2.25
CA ILE A 206 3.74 0.16 -1.44
C ILE A 206 3.28 -0.02 0.01
N GLN A 207 2.49 0.90 0.56
CA GLN A 207 1.94 0.78 1.92
C GLN A 207 1.01 -0.44 2.08
N ASN A 208 0.50 -0.99 0.99
CA ASN A 208 -0.33 -2.19 0.97
C ASN A 208 0.48 -3.48 0.73
N ILE A 209 1.80 -3.38 0.58
CA ILE A 209 2.71 -4.52 0.39
C ILE A 209 3.29 -4.92 1.75
N GLU A 210 3.17 -6.20 2.07
CA GLU A 210 3.83 -6.82 3.23
C GLU A 210 5.22 -7.36 2.88
#